data_54824371dcb66496a40043be8d1dd9e1
#
_entry.id   54824371dcb66496a40043be8d1dd9e1
#
_cell.length_a   1.000
_cell.length_b   1.000
_cell.length_c   1.000
_cell.angle_alpha   90.00
_cell.angle_beta   90.00
_cell.angle_gamma   90.00
#
_symmetry.space_group_name_H-M   'P 1'
#
loop_
_entity.id
_entity.type
_entity.pdbx_description
1 polymer ?
#
loop_
_entity_poly.entity_id
_entity_poly.type
_entity_poly.pdbx_seq_one_letter_code
_entity_poly.pdbx_strand_id
1 'polypeptide(L)'
;MIKLIENSWQEGVAKNITFIVTKDCQLACKYCYLVGKNEKERMSWEVAKSAIDYILEHEIDFKEESVIWDFIGGEPFLEIELIDKICDYLKIEMYRRGHHWFNSFRFSFSTNGINYDSDKVQKFIKKNHNHLSIGITIDGTQKKHDLNRIWKGNGKERGSYEDVVRNIPLWLSQFPNAGTKVTISSADIPYIKESVLHLYSLRIHEVNINVVFEDVWKEGDDALFEQQLIELADEIIDNGWFQDYACSFFQESIGKPIDTSIDNQNWCGAGKMLAVDAAGNFYPCTRFAAYSLRSKKPIIIGNVHDGIDENKLRPFLALDRTTQSPQECINCEVASGCAWCQGENYDAANTSTVYQRATAICKMHKARVRANNYYWNKLFQKLEEEGKREEFESKHKQTNQEPC
;
A
#
# COMPACT_ATOMS: atom_id res chain seq x y z
N MET A 1 14.27 -20.21 15.77
CA MET A 1 12.86 -19.91 16.11
C MET A 1 12.47 -18.46 15.77
N ILE A 2 13.31 -17.44 16.04
CA ILE A 2 13.03 -16.02 15.72
C ILE A 2 13.01 -15.76 14.21
N LYS A 3 13.86 -16.40 13.38
CA LYS A 3 13.88 -16.25 11.92
C LYS A 3 12.61 -16.74 11.20
N LEU A 4 11.92 -17.75 11.72
CA LEU A 4 10.66 -18.26 11.16
C LEU A 4 9.49 -17.29 11.36
N ILE A 5 9.55 -16.44 12.40
CA ILE A 5 8.52 -15.46 12.71
C ILE A 5 8.65 -14.23 11.78
N GLU A 6 9.85 -13.82 11.40
CA GLU A 6 10.08 -12.70 10.49
C GLU A 6 9.55 -12.96 9.06
N ASN A 7 9.58 -14.21 8.59
CA ASN A 7 9.14 -14.57 7.25
C ASN A 7 7.62 -14.56 7.07
N SER A 8 6.82 -14.70 8.14
CA SER A 8 5.36 -14.77 8.06
C SER A 8 4.69 -13.46 7.61
N TRP A 9 5.35 -12.30 7.80
CA TRP A 9 4.83 -10.98 7.38
C TRP A 9 4.81 -10.78 5.87
N GLN A 10 5.66 -11.47 5.18
CA GLN A 10 6.08 -11.18 3.84
C GLN A 10 5.49 -12.17 2.82
N GLU A 11 5.10 -13.34 3.26
CA GLU A 11 4.51 -14.38 2.42
C GLU A 11 2.99 -14.24 2.23
N GLY A 12 2.39 -13.11 2.64
CA GLY A 12 0.95 -12.88 2.52
C GLY A 12 0.08 -13.74 3.43
N VAL A 13 0.69 -14.40 4.42
CA VAL A 13 0.01 -15.24 5.42
C VAL A 13 -0.48 -14.46 6.64
N ALA A 14 -0.13 -13.17 6.74
CA ALA A 14 -0.58 -12.32 7.83
C ALA A 14 -2.00 -11.80 7.58
N LYS A 15 -2.85 -11.84 8.60
CA LYS A 15 -4.12 -11.11 8.61
C LYS A 15 -3.85 -9.62 8.65
N ASN A 16 -4.41 -8.86 7.72
CA ASN A 16 -4.36 -7.40 7.76
C ASN A 16 -5.67 -6.86 8.34
N ILE A 17 -5.58 -6.16 9.47
CA ILE A 17 -6.72 -5.54 10.15
C ILE A 17 -6.45 -4.04 10.25
N THR A 18 -7.29 -3.26 9.59
CA THR A 18 -7.11 -1.81 9.47
C THR A 18 -8.11 -1.05 10.35
N PHE A 19 -7.61 -0.26 11.28
CA PHE A 19 -8.40 0.71 12.03
C PHE A 19 -8.40 2.06 11.31
N ILE A 20 -9.59 2.54 10.94
CA ILE A 20 -9.81 3.86 10.37
C ILE A 20 -10.05 4.82 11.55
N VAL A 21 -8.96 5.32 12.12
CA VAL A 21 -9.01 6.05 13.41
C VAL A 21 -9.57 7.46 13.29
N THR A 22 -9.50 8.06 12.08
CA THR A 22 -10.02 9.41 11.82
C THR A 22 -10.25 9.66 10.34
N LYS A 23 -11.18 10.53 10.00
CA LYS A 23 -11.33 11.07 8.64
C LYS A 23 -10.57 12.39 8.44
N ASP A 24 -10.06 13.00 9.50
CA ASP A 24 -9.35 14.28 9.43
C ASP A 24 -7.91 14.11 8.91
N CYS A 25 -7.44 15.12 8.19
CA CYS A 25 -6.08 15.19 7.66
C CYS A 25 -5.65 16.66 7.57
N GLN A 26 -4.37 16.97 7.77
CA GLN A 26 -3.84 18.30 7.51
C GLN A 26 -3.79 18.63 6.03
N LEU A 27 -3.73 17.58 5.16
CA LEU A 27 -3.57 17.72 3.72
C LEU A 27 -4.86 17.50 2.95
N ALA A 28 -4.93 18.14 1.79
CA ALA A 28 -5.97 18.01 0.77
C ALA A 28 -5.38 17.46 -0.55
N CYS A 29 -4.70 16.31 -0.49
CA CYS A 29 -4.04 15.72 -1.67
C CYS A 29 -5.03 15.49 -2.80
N LYS A 30 -4.69 15.95 -4.03
CA LYS A 30 -5.60 15.94 -5.20
C LYS A 30 -5.93 14.52 -5.71
N TYR A 31 -4.99 13.58 -5.59
CA TYR A 31 -5.17 12.18 -5.98
C TYR A 31 -5.72 11.29 -4.85
N CYS A 32 -6.07 11.84 -3.69
CA CYS A 32 -6.48 11.03 -2.57
C CYS A 32 -7.78 10.28 -2.86
N TYR A 33 -7.75 8.96 -2.73
CA TYR A 33 -8.93 8.13 -2.93
C TYR A 33 -10.00 8.31 -1.84
N LEU A 34 -9.65 8.96 -0.73
CA LEU A 34 -10.59 9.28 0.34
C LEU A 34 -11.40 10.52 -0.04
N VAL A 35 -12.53 10.34 -0.69
CA VAL A 35 -13.38 11.44 -1.18
C VAL A 35 -14.11 12.17 -0.06
N GLY A 36 -14.42 11.49 1.05
CA GLY A 36 -15.08 12.05 2.24
C GLY A 36 -14.11 12.42 3.36
N LYS A 37 -12.83 12.68 3.06
CA LYS A 37 -11.86 13.10 4.08
C LYS A 37 -12.09 14.53 4.57
N ASN A 38 -11.37 14.89 5.65
CA ASN A 38 -11.43 16.18 6.32
C ASN A 38 -12.71 16.43 7.16
N GLU A 39 -13.50 15.39 7.39
CA GLU A 39 -14.52 15.40 8.42
C GLU A 39 -13.87 15.19 9.80
N LYS A 40 -14.53 15.70 10.85
CA LYS A 40 -14.04 15.59 12.23
C LYS A 40 -14.40 14.27 12.92
N GLU A 41 -14.81 13.27 12.15
CA GLU A 41 -15.14 11.96 12.68
C GLU A 41 -13.89 11.23 13.16
N ARG A 42 -13.95 10.71 14.38
CA ARG A 42 -12.86 10.00 15.05
C ARG A 42 -13.39 8.74 15.69
N MET A 43 -12.59 7.69 15.69
CA MET A 43 -12.91 6.45 16.38
C MET A 43 -12.88 6.70 17.90
N SER A 44 -13.90 6.24 18.62
CA SER A 44 -13.89 6.25 20.07
C SER A 44 -13.09 5.05 20.61
N TRP A 45 -12.64 5.16 21.86
CA TRP A 45 -12.01 4.04 22.55
C TRP A 45 -12.95 2.84 22.67
N GLU A 46 -14.22 3.06 22.92
CA GLU A 46 -15.25 2.03 23.11
C GLU A 46 -15.41 1.21 21.83
N VAL A 47 -15.46 1.86 20.65
CA VAL A 47 -15.52 1.20 19.36
C VAL A 47 -14.25 0.40 19.09
N ALA A 48 -13.07 1.00 19.29
CA ALA A 48 -11.80 0.30 19.10
C ALA A 48 -11.69 -0.93 20.01
N LYS A 49 -12.06 -0.79 21.28
CA LYS A 49 -12.07 -1.89 22.25
C LYS A 49 -13.01 -3.01 21.82
N SER A 50 -14.25 -2.69 21.45
CA SER A 50 -15.23 -3.67 21.03
C SER A 50 -14.78 -4.44 19.78
N ALA A 51 -14.14 -3.74 18.82
CA ALA A 51 -13.57 -4.38 17.63
C ALA A 51 -12.44 -5.36 17.99
N ILE A 52 -11.53 -4.95 18.88
CA ILE A 52 -10.42 -5.82 19.35
C ILE A 52 -10.96 -7.03 20.08
N ASP A 53 -11.90 -6.84 21.00
CA ASP A 53 -12.49 -7.94 21.75
C ASP A 53 -13.16 -8.95 20.82
N TYR A 54 -13.98 -8.47 19.87
CA TYR A 54 -14.60 -9.32 18.87
C TYR A 54 -13.56 -10.13 18.08
N ILE A 55 -12.53 -9.45 17.53
CA ILE A 55 -11.52 -10.11 16.71
C ILE A 55 -10.75 -11.16 17.49
N LEU A 56 -10.32 -10.85 18.72
CA LEU A 56 -9.55 -11.78 19.55
C LEU A 56 -10.39 -12.91 20.17
N GLU A 57 -11.72 -12.80 20.17
CA GLU A 57 -12.63 -13.84 20.62
C GLU A 57 -13.01 -14.84 19.51
N HIS A 58 -12.83 -14.45 18.24
CA HIS A 58 -13.25 -15.26 17.09
C HIS A 58 -12.05 -15.85 16.33
N GLU A 59 -11.12 -16.51 17.04
CA GLU A 59 -9.91 -17.12 16.46
C GLU A 59 -10.19 -18.07 15.27
N ILE A 60 -11.39 -18.68 15.23
CA ILE A 60 -11.80 -19.58 14.14
C ILE A 60 -11.92 -18.82 12.82
N ASP A 61 -12.32 -17.55 12.86
CA ASP A 61 -12.49 -16.68 11.69
C ASP A 61 -11.17 -16.01 11.27
N PHE A 62 -10.17 -15.98 12.17
CA PHE A 62 -8.89 -15.34 12.02
C PHE A 62 -7.74 -16.34 12.21
N LYS A 63 -7.54 -17.19 11.18
CA LYS A 63 -6.66 -18.38 11.25
C LYS A 63 -5.21 -18.10 10.84
N GLU A 64 -4.94 -16.90 10.34
CA GLU A 64 -3.62 -16.53 9.86
C GLU A 64 -2.60 -16.62 11.00
N GLU A 65 -1.38 -17.08 10.70
CA GLU A 65 -0.31 -17.30 11.69
C GLU A 65 0.17 -16.00 12.35
N SER A 66 -0.03 -14.87 11.68
CA SER A 66 0.40 -13.56 12.12
C SER A 66 -0.63 -12.48 11.81
N VAL A 67 -0.47 -11.29 12.39
CA VAL A 67 -1.36 -10.15 12.17
C VAL A 67 -0.61 -8.85 11.98
N ILE A 68 -1.08 -8.06 11.02
CA ILE A 68 -0.71 -6.67 10.84
C ILE A 68 -1.88 -5.80 11.29
N TRP A 69 -1.68 -5.07 12.37
CA TRP A 69 -2.61 -4.05 12.86
C TRP A 69 -2.27 -2.74 12.17
N ASP A 70 -3.01 -2.41 11.13
CA ASP A 70 -2.78 -1.24 10.29
C ASP A 70 -3.63 -0.08 10.76
N PHE A 71 -3.02 1.10 10.89
CA PHE A 71 -3.70 2.33 11.31
C PHE A 71 -3.69 3.33 10.17
N ILE A 72 -4.89 3.69 9.75
CA ILE A 72 -5.09 4.69 8.71
C ILE A 72 -6.15 5.71 9.12
N GLY A 73 -6.36 6.64 8.22
CA GLY A 73 -7.41 7.64 8.33
C GLY A 73 -7.20 8.66 7.22
N GLY A 74 -7.58 9.91 7.48
CA GLY A 74 -7.00 11.02 6.74
C GLY A 74 -5.50 11.10 7.04
N GLU A 75 -5.15 11.27 8.34
CA GLU A 75 -3.78 11.17 8.87
C GLU A 75 -3.80 10.48 10.24
N PRO A 76 -3.26 9.27 10.38
CA PRO A 76 -3.36 8.51 11.63
C PRO A 76 -2.64 9.16 12.81
N PHE A 77 -1.54 9.86 12.61
CA PHE A 77 -0.79 10.50 13.70
C PHE A 77 -1.50 11.70 14.34
N LEU A 78 -2.65 12.13 13.82
CA LEU A 78 -3.55 13.03 14.54
C LEU A 78 -4.21 12.36 15.75
N GLU A 79 -4.31 11.03 15.74
CA GLU A 79 -4.95 10.23 16.80
C GLU A 79 -3.94 9.34 17.55
N ILE A 80 -2.67 9.76 17.64
CA ILE A 80 -1.58 8.93 18.19
C ILE A 80 -1.85 8.50 19.64
N GLU A 81 -2.57 9.28 20.44
CA GLU A 81 -2.92 8.91 21.82
C GLU A 81 -3.95 7.78 21.88
N LEU A 82 -4.93 7.78 20.98
CA LEU A 82 -5.87 6.66 20.84
C LEU A 82 -5.14 5.42 20.32
N ILE A 83 -4.30 5.59 19.31
CA ILE A 83 -3.51 4.49 18.73
C ILE A 83 -2.59 3.85 19.77
N ASP A 84 -1.91 4.65 20.60
CA ASP A 84 -1.06 4.16 21.68
C ASP A 84 -1.84 3.31 22.68
N LYS A 85 -3.05 3.77 23.05
CA LYS A 85 -3.97 3.03 23.92
C LYS A 85 -4.43 1.71 23.27
N ILE A 86 -4.74 1.72 21.97
CA ILE A 86 -5.11 0.53 21.20
C ILE A 86 -3.96 -0.48 21.19
N CYS A 87 -2.74 -0.03 20.90
CA CYS A 87 -1.55 -0.90 20.84
C CYS A 87 -1.25 -1.53 22.20
N ASP A 88 -1.40 -0.79 23.30
CA ASP A 88 -1.23 -1.37 24.64
C ASP A 88 -2.32 -2.41 24.95
N TYR A 89 -3.56 -2.11 24.62
CA TYR A 89 -4.67 -3.04 24.86
C TYR A 89 -4.51 -4.33 24.03
N LEU A 90 -4.14 -4.22 22.77
CA LEU A 90 -3.85 -5.38 21.93
C LEU A 90 -2.77 -6.28 22.52
N LYS A 91 -1.63 -5.71 22.94
CA LYS A 91 -0.54 -6.48 23.57
C LYS A 91 -1.01 -7.19 24.84
N ILE A 92 -1.74 -6.49 25.70
CA ILE A 92 -2.25 -7.02 26.96
C ILE A 92 -3.27 -8.13 26.72
N GLU A 93 -4.24 -7.92 25.83
CA GLU A 93 -5.31 -8.89 25.58
C GLU A 93 -4.81 -10.13 24.83
N MET A 94 -3.93 -9.97 23.84
CA MET A 94 -3.30 -11.12 23.19
C MET A 94 -2.50 -11.96 24.20
N TYR A 95 -1.74 -11.32 25.11
CA TYR A 95 -1.01 -12.03 26.17
C TYR A 95 -1.97 -12.72 27.15
N ARG A 96 -2.97 -12.00 27.67
CA ARG A 96 -3.92 -12.49 28.69
C ARG A 96 -4.74 -13.69 28.17
N ARG A 97 -5.08 -13.69 26.88
CA ARG A 97 -5.85 -14.74 26.22
C ARG A 97 -4.95 -15.91 25.75
N GLY A 98 -3.63 -15.78 25.80
CA GLY A 98 -2.72 -16.73 25.17
C GLY A 98 -2.90 -16.83 23.65
N HIS A 99 -3.31 -15.73 23.02
CA HIS A 99 -3.65 -15.67 21.61
C HIS A 99 -2.43 -15.97 20.74
N HIS A 100 -2.59 -16.77 19.68
CA HIS A 100 -1.49 -17.21 18.81
C HIS A 100 -0.72 -16.04 18.17
N TRP A 101 -1.37 -14.90 17.92
CA TRP A 101 -0.72 -13.70 17.38
C TRP A 101 0.21 -12.96 18.35
N PHE A 102 0.19 -13.29 19.65
CA PHE A 102 1.02 -12.55 20.64
C PHE A 102 2.51 -12.52 20.29
N ASN A 103 3.02 -13.58 19.66
CA ASN A 103 4.43 -13.67 19.24
C ASN A 103 4.65 -13.29 17.78
N SER A 104 3.59 -12.94 17.04
CA SER A 104 3.63 -12.71 15.59
C SER A 104 2.68 -11.59 15.18
N PHE A 105 2.97 -10.35 15.63
CA PHE A 105 2.19 -9.16 15.26
C PHE A 105 3.08 -7.99 14.88
N ARG A 106 2.52 -7.07 14.10
CA ARG A 106 3.15 -5.79 13.75
C ARG A 106 2.10 -4.68 13.68
N PHE A 107 2.49 -3.48 14.10
CA PHE A 107 1.73 -2.25 13.92
C PHE A 107 2.23 -1.53 12.68
N SER A 108 1.34 -1.24 11.72
CA SER A 108 1.67 -0.63 10.44
C SER A 108 1.04 0.76 10.29
N PHE A 109 1.80 1.65 9.65
CA PHE A 109 1.37 3.03 9.43
C PHE A 109 1.78 3.51 8.04
N SER A 110 0.82 4.17 7.36
CA SER A 110 1.13 5.06 6.25
C SER A 110 0.78 6.47 6.68
N THR A 111 1.79 7.35 6.79
CA THR A 111 1.62 8.73 7.27
C THR A 111 2.07 9.74 6.22
N ASN A 112 1.53 10.95 6.29
CA ASN A 112 2.04 12.09 5.53
C ASN A 112 3.37 12.64 6.08
N GLY A 113 3.82 12.18 7.24
CA GLY A 113 5.11 12.51 7.84
C GLY A 113 5.21 13.87 8.52
N ILE A 114 4.17 14.72 8.48
CA ILE A 114 4.22 16.09 9.02
C ILE A 114 4.44 16.10 10.52
N ASN A 115 3.74 15.23 11.25
CA ASN A 115 3.81 15.17 12.72
C ASN A 115 4.84 14.14 13.22
N TYR A 116 5.72 13.64 12.36
CA TYR A 116 6.63 12.56 12.70
C TYR A 116 7.56 12.92 13.85
N ASP A 117 8.09 14.14 13.88
CA ASP A 117 9.02 14.66 14.92
C ASP A 117 8.33 15.12 16.21
N SER A 118 7.00 15.03 16.30
CA SER A 118 6.30 15.45 17.52
C SER A 118 6.61 14.57 18.73
N ASP A 119 6.67 15.16 19.92
CA ASP A 119 6.98 14.45 21.17
C ASP A 119 6.09 13.23 21.41
N LYS A 120 4.79 13.33 21.06
CA LYS A 120 3.84 12.23 21.24
C LYS A 120 4.14 11.06 20.31
N VAL A 121 4.42 11.33 19.05
CA VAL A 121 4.79 10.31 18.05
C VAL A 121 6.13 9.68 18.41
N GLN A 122 7.12 10.47 18.81
CA GLN A 122 8.44 9.95 19.19
C GLN A 122 8.40 9.08 20.45
N LYS A 123 7.57 9.43 21.46
CA LYS A 123 7.34 8.57 22.61
C LYS A 123 6.70 7.23 22.23
N PHE A 124 5.69 7.26 21.35
CA PHE A 124 5.04 6.06 20.82
C PHE A 124 6.02 5.16 20.05
N ILE A 125 6.83 5.75 19.16
CA ILE A 125 7.85 5.03 18.40
C ILE A 125 8.86 4.36 19.34
N LYS A 126 9.42 5.09 20.28
CA LYS A 126 10.38 4.56 21.26
C LYS A 126 9.80 3.36 22.04
N LYS A 127 8.52 3.45 22.42
CA LYS A 127 7.84 2.39 23.20
C LYS A 127 7.61 1.11 22.39
N ASN A 128 7.29 1.25 21.10
CA ASN A 128 6.81 0.14 20.27
C ASN A 128 7.79 -0.26 19.15
N HIS A 129 8.99 0.29 19.09
CA HIS A 129 9.94 0.25 17.97
C HIS A 129 10.06 -1.12 17.28
N ASN A 130 10.22 -2.19 18.06
CA ASN A 130 10.43 -3.54 17.53
C ASN A 130 9.21 -4.15 16.81
N HIS A 131 8.04 -3.55 16.98
CA HIS A 131 6.78 -4.00 16.37
C HIS A 131 6.22 -3.00 15.37
N LEU A 132 7.01 -1.98 14.96
CA LEU A 132 6.53 -0.92 14.08
C LEU A 132 7.01 -1.10 12.64
N SER A 133 6.13 -0.76 11.73
CA SER A 133 6.41 -0.49 10.32
C SER A 133 5.79 0.87 9.97
N ILE A 134 6.61 1.87 9.69
CA ILE A 134 6.14 3.23 9.41
C ILE A 134 6.68 3.67 8.05
N GLY A 135 5.78 3.86 7.09
CA GLY A 135 6.08 4.45 5.80
C GLY A 135 5.66 5.92 5.74
N ILE A 136 6.61 6.81 5.45
CA ILE A 136 6.30 8.21 5.15
C ILE A 136 6.04 8.35 3.66
N THR A 137 4.94 9.03 3.30
CA THR A 137 4.63 9.33 1.90
C THR A 137 5.35 10.60 1.47
N ILE A 138 6.35 10.48 0.60
CA ILE A 138 6.99 11.58 -0.10
C ILE A 138 7.07 11.25 -1.59
N ASP A 139 6.47 12.10 -2.43
CA ASP A 139 6.18 11.75 -3.84
C ASP A 139 7.34 12.08 -4.81
N GLY A 140 8.48 12.55 -4.34
CA GLY A 140 9.63 12.89 -5.17
C GLY A 140 10.13 14.30 -4.94
N THR A 141 10.51 15.01 -6.02
CA THR A 141 10.94 16.42 -5.95
C THR A 141 9.86 17.29 -5.33
N GLN A 142 10.26 18.45 -4.77
CA GLN A 142 9.32 19.44 -4.23
C GLN A 142 8.24 19.78 -5.26
N LYS A 143 8.64 20.01 -6.51
CA LYS A 143 7.71 20.35 -7.59
C LYS A 143 6.62 19.27 -7.79
N LYS A 144 7.01 18.00 -7.87
CA LYS A 144 6.06 16.88 -8.03
C LYS A 144 5.23 16.65 -6.78
N HIS A 145 5.85 16.66 -5.60
CA HIS A 145 5.16 16.47 -4.33
C HIS A 145 4.09 17.54 -4.12
N ASP A 146 4.44 18.81 -4.27
CA ASP A 146 3.56 19.96 -4.02
C ASP A 146 2.50 20.15 -5.12
N LEU A 147 2.65 19.50 -6.28
CA LEU A 147 1.60 19.45 -7.31
C LEU A 147 0.29 18.88 -6.76
N ASN A 148 0.39 17.87 -5.91
CA ASN A 148 -0.76 17.12 -5.39
C ASN A 148 -0.92 17.22 -3.87
N ARG A 149 0.17 17.21 -3.09
CA ARG A 149 0.12 17.11 -1.63
C ARG A 149 0.15 18.49 -0.99
N ILE A 150 -1.00 19.11 -1.03
CA ILE A 150 -1.21 20.49 -0.55
C ILE A 150 -1.85 20.50 0.85
N TRP A 151 -1.55 21.53 1.62
CA TRP A 151 -2.21 21.79 2.88
C TRP A 151 -3.71 22.08 2.68
N LYS A 152 -4.50 21.60 3.62
CA LYS A 152 -5.90 22.00 3.76
C LYS A 152 -5.96 23.46 4.20
N GLY A 153 -6.62 24.33 3.43
CA GLY A 153 -6.69 25.75 3.81
C GLY A 153 -7.54 26.62 2.91
N ASN A 154 -7.73 27.88 3.33
CA ASN A 154 -8.63 28.83 2.71
C ASN A 154 -7.94 29.57 1.52
N GLY A 155 -7.90 28.94 0.35
CA GLY A 155 -7.72 29.66 -0.92
C GLY A 155 -6.28 29.91 -1.42
N LYS A 156 -5.22 29.52 -0.67
CA LYS A 156 -3.86 29.46 -1.23
C LYS A 156 -3.33 28.03 -1.10
N GLU A 157 -3.06 27.41 -2.24
CA GLU A 157 -2.42 26.10 -2.28
C GLU A 157 -0.99 26.23 -1.75
N ARG A 158 -0.71 25.67 -0.57
CA ARG A 158 0.63 25.53 -0.02
C ARG A 158 1.02 24.07 -0.10
N GLY A 159 2.15 23.75 -0.71
CA GLY A 159 2.73 22.42 -0.73
C GLY A 159 3.17 21.97 0.67
N SER A 160 3.35 20.68 0.84
CA SER A 160 3.76 20.08 2.12
C SER A 160 5.18 19.50 2.09
N TYR A 161 5.91 19.61 0.99
CA TYR A 161 7.23 19.01 0.82
C TYR A 161 8.22 19.41 1.93
N GLU A 162 8.36 20.70 2.20
CA GLU A 162 9.27 21.22 3.22
C GLU A 162 8.98 20.65 4.63
N ASP A 163 7.69 20.48 4.94
CA ASP A 163 7.25 19.95 6.23
C ASP A 163 7.52 18.44 6.38
N VAL A 164 7.58 17.72 5.27
CA VAL A 164 7.81 16.26 5.25
C VAL A 164 9.32 15.96 5.16
N VAL A 165 10.02 16.61 4.23
CA VAL A 165 11.43 16.28 3.94
C VAL A 165 12.35 16.49 5.14
N ARG A 166 12.06 17.45 6.01
CA ARG A 166 12.82 17.69 7.25
C ARG A 166 12.81 16.48 8.20
N ASN A 167 11.78 15.64 8.13
CA ASN A 167 11.61 14.47 8.98
C ASN A 167 12.26 13.19 8.41
N ILE A 168 12.65 13.19 7.14
CA ILE A 168 13.24 12.01 6.47
C ILE A 168 14.52 11.54 7.17
N PRO A 169 15.49 12.40 7.55
CA PRO A 169 16.70 11.93 8.24
C PRO A 169 16.40 11.24 9.59
N LEU A 170 15.47 11.79 10.37
CA LEU A 170 15.06 11.17 11.64
C LEU A 170 14.38 9.81 11.38
N TRP A 171 13.45 9.76 10.42
CA TRP A 171 12.75 8.53 10.05
C TRP A 171 13.71 7.43 9.61
N LEU A 172 14.64 7.71 8.69
CA LEU A 172 15.62 6.75 8.21
C LEU A 172 16.62 6.32 9.28
N SER A 173 16.93 7.19 10.27
CA SER A 173 17.76 6.79 11.41
C SER A 173 17.07 5.77 12.33
N GLN A 174 15.74 5.77 12.38
CA GLN A 174 14.93 4.85 13.18
C GLN A 174 14.51 3.61 12.38
N PHE A 175 14.25 3.76 11.10
CA PHE A 175 13.79 2.71 10.18
C PHE A 175 14.61 2.73 8.88
N PRO A 176 15.87 2.25 8.91
CA PRO A 176 16.81 2.40 7.78
C PRO A 176 16.36 1.68 6.50
N ASN A 177 15.56 0.62 6.64
CA ASN A 177 15.04 -0.17 5.52
C ASN A 177 13.59 0.21 5.13
N ALA A 178 13.05 1.29 5.68
CA ALA A 178 11.69 1.69 5.37
C ALA A 178 11.59 2.26 3.95
N GLY A 179 10.59 1.79 3.20
CA GLY A 179 10.24 2.32 1.89
C GLY A 179 9.26 3.48 1.95
N THR A 180 9.30 4.36 0.95
CA THR A 180 8.28 5.40 0.76
C THR A 180 7.20 4.95 -0.22
N LYS A 181 5.99 5.52 -0.10
CA LYS A 181 4.95 5.43 -1.12
C LYS A 181 4.98 6.65 -2.02
N VAL A 182 4.87 6.41 -3.33
CA VAL A 182 4.73 7.45 -4.36
C VAL A 182 3.46 7.16 -5.16
N THR A 183 2.66 8.18 -5.37
CA THR A 183 1.45 8.06 -6.20
C THR A 183 1.63 8.83 -7.49
N ILE A 184 1.26 8.20 -8.61
CA ILE A 184 1.34 8.77 -9.96
C ILE A 184 -0.07 8.86 -10.54
N SER A 185 -0.45 10.06 -10.94
CA SER A 185 -1.59 10.37 -11.80
C SER A 185 -1.11 10.93 -13.14
N SER A 186 -2.01 11.21 -14.08
CA SER A 186 -1.66 11.75 -15.40
C SER A 186 -0.74 12.99 -15.31
N ALA A 187 -1.01 13.91 -14.39
CA ALA A 187 -0.22 15.15 -14.22
C ALA A 187 1.19 14.91 -13.67
N ASP A 188 1.45 13.75 -13.07
CA ASP A 188 2.73 13.41 -12.43
C ASP A 188 3.75 12.80 -13.38
N ILE A 189 3.29 12.23 -14.51
CA ILE A 189 4.11 11.44 -15.42
C ILE A 189 5.40 12.15 -15.85
N PRO A 190 5.40 13.45 -16.22
CA PRO A 190 6.61 14.14 -16.66
C PRO A 190 7.72 14.25 -15.59
N TYR A 191 7.41 13.95 -14.35
CA TYR A 191 8.30 14.13 -13.20
C TYR A 191 8.79 12.82 -12.59
N ILE A 192 8.51 11.66 -13.19
CA ILE A 192 8.79 10.33 -12.60
C ILE A 192 10.28 10.13 -12.41
N LYS A 193 11.07 10.27 -13.48
CA LYS A 193 12.52 10.05 -13.43
C LYS A 193 13.18 10.92 -12.36
N GLU A 194 13.01 12.22 -12.46
CA GLU A 194 13.65 13.15 -11.51
C GLU A 194 13.21 12.93 -10.07
N SER A 195 11.95 12.49 -9.87
CA SER A 195 11.41 12.23 -8.54
C SER A 195 11.99 10.98 -7.91
N VAL A 196 12.14 9.89 -8.65
CA VAL A 196 12.78 8.68 -8.12
C VAL A 196 14.23 8.93 -7.77
N LEU A 197 14.99 9.57 -8.66
CA LEU A 197 16.40 9.92 -8.42
C LEU A 197 16.55 10.88 -7.22
N HIS A 198 15.60 11.80 -7.04
CA HIS A 198 15.58 12.67 -5.87
C HIS A 198 15.37 11.88 -4.57
N LEU A 199 14.45 10.89 -4.56
CA LEU A 199 14.24 10.03 -3.40
C LEU A 199 15.49 9.21 -3.07
N TYR A 200 16.21 8.71 -4.06
CA TYR A 200 17.50 8.06 -3.87
C TYR A 200 18.54 9.02 -3.25
N SER A 201 18.58 10.29 -3.70
CA SER A 201 19.46 11.29 -3.09
C SER A 201 19.14 11.58 -1.62
N LEU A 202 17.90 11.37 -1.18
CA LEU A 202 17.48 11.39 0.22
C LEU A 202 17.83 10.11 0.98
N ARG A 203 18.50 9.13 0.34
CA ARG A 203 18.85 7.81 0.88
C ARG A 203 17.64 6.92 1.21
N ILE A 204 16.55 7.09 0.49
CA ILE A 204 15.41 6.19 0.57
C ILE A 204 15.68 5.02 -0.39
N HIS A 205 16.03 3.85 0.16
CA HIS A 205 16.48 2.71 -0.62
C HIS A 205 15.35 2.00 -1.37
N GLU A 206 14.12 2.07 -0.87
CA GLU A 206 12.97 1.42 -1.48
C GLU A 206 11.88 2.45 -1.84
N VAL A 207 11.62 2.58 -3.14
CA VAL A 207 10.60 3.49 -3.68
C VAL A 207 9.43 2.69 -4.23
N ASN A 208 8.35 2.61 -3.45
CA ASN A 208 7.13 1.91 -3.81
C ASN A 208 6.17 2.85 -4.55
N ILE A 209 6.11 2.71 -5.87
CA ILE A 209 5.34 3.58 -6.74
C ILE A 209 4.09 2.87 -7.24
N ASN A 210 2.95 3.56 -7.13
CA ASN A 210 1.68 3.11 -7.66
C ASN A 210 1.09 4.15 -8.60
N VAL A 211 0.57 3.72 -9.73
CA VAL A 211 -0.34 4.51 -10.54
C VAL A 211 -1.73 4.49 -9.90
N VAL A 212 -2.49 5.57 -9.99
CA VAL A 212 -3.87 5.59 -9.51
C VAL A 212 -4.74 4.62 -10.33
N PHE A 213 -5.70 3.97 -9.69
CA PHE A 213 -6.57 3.00 -10.35
C PHE A 213 -7.75 3.67 -11.07
N GLU A 214 -8.06 4.89 -10.67
CA GLU A 214 -9.13 5.72 -11.22
C GLU A 214 -8.88 6.04 -12.70
N ASP A 215 -9.95 6.21 -13.47
CA ASP A 215 -9.88 6.58 -14.88
C ASP A 215 -9.57 8.07 -15.05
N VAL A 216 -8.30 8.42 -14.90
CA VAL A 216 -7.77 9.80 -15.03
C VAL A 216 -6.77 9.95 -16.17
N TRP A 217 -6.56 8.88 -16.94
CA TRP A 217 -5.51 8.78 -17.96
C TRP A 217 -5.93 9.41 -19.27
N LYS A 218 -5.04 10.19 -19.87
CA LYS A 218 -5.22 10.89 -21.14
C LYS A 218 -4.60 10.14 -22.30
N GLU A 219 -4.92 10.57 -23.50
CA GLU A 219 -4.25 10.10 -24.71
C GLU A 219 -2.75 10.47 -24.67
N GLY A 220 -1.88 9.51 -24.93
CA GLY A 220 -0.42 9.69 -24.90
C GLY A 220 0.23 9.51 -23.54
N ASP A 221 -0.53 9.40 -22.44
CA ASP A 221 0.02 9.21 -21.10
C ASP A 221 0.85 7.92 -21.00
N ASP A 222 0.41 6.85 -21.64
CA ASP A 222 1.12 5.57 -21.66
C ASP A 222 2.47 5.67 -22.39
N ALA A 223 2.54 6.38 -23.50
CA ALA A 223 3.80 6.60 -24.23
C ALA A 223 4.78 7.44 -23.41
N LEU A 224 4.30 8.53 -22.79
CA LEU A 224 5.13 9.39 -21.95
C LEU A 224 5.60 8.64 -20.68
N PHE A 225 4.73 7.82 -20.10
CA PHE A 225 5.06 6.97 -18.95
C PHE A 225 6.16 5.96 -19.28
N GLU A 226 6.05 5.26 -20.40
CA GLU A 226 7.08 4.35 -20.90
C GLU A 226 8.41 5.06 -21.09
N GLN A 227 8.39 6.24 -21.76
CA GLN A 227 9.59 7.06 -21.96
C GLN A 227 10.26 7.43 -20.63
N GLN A 228 9.50 7.94 -19.67
CA GLN A 228 10.03 8.30 -18.35
C GLN A 228 10.64 7.11 -17.60
N LEU A 229 10.05 5.92 -17.73
CA LEU A 229 10.61 4.71 -17.13
C LEU A 229 11.87 4.22 -17.85
N ILE A 230 11.96 4.33 -19.18
CA ILE A 230 13.17 3.99 -19.94
C ILE A 230 14.31 4.94 -19.55
N GLU A 231 14.06 6.24 -19.51
CA GLU A 231 15.06 7.21 -19.08
C GLU A 231 15.50 6.99 -17.61
N LEU A 232 14.59 6.60 -16.73
CA LEU A 232 14.91 6.21 -15.35
C LEU A 232 15.76 4.93 -15.31
N ALA A 233 15.44 3.95 -16.14
CA ALA A 233 16.19 2.70 -16.24
C ALA A 233 17.66 2.96 -16.65
N ASP A 234 17.87 3.85 -17.64
CA ASP A 234 19.19 4.25 -18.07
C ASP A 234 20.00 4.86 -16.92
N GLU A 235 19.43 5.83 -16.20
CA GLU A 235 20.09 6.48 -15.06
C GLU A 235 20.44 5.48 -13.94
N ILE A 236 19.52 4.58 -13.61
CA ILE A 236 19.74 3.57 -12.57
C ILE A 236 20.87 2.62 -12.96
N ILE A 237 20.90 2.15 -14.23
CA ILE A 237 21.89 1.17 -14.69
C ILE A 237 23.23 1.81 -14.90
N ASP A 238 23.28 2.97 -15.56
CA ASP A 238 24.53 3.63 -15.94
C ASP A 238 25.31 4.13 -14.71
N ASN A 239 24.59 4.56 -13.66
CA ASN A 239 25.18 5.00 -12.39
C ASN A 239 25.33 3.88 -11.33
N GLY A 240 24.90 2.64 -11.63
CA GLY A 240 25.03 1.51 -10.72
C GLY A 240 24.08 1.53 -9.52
N TRP A 241 23.03 2.36 -9.54
CA TRP A 241 22.12 2.55 -8.42
C TRP A 241 21.30 1.30 -8.12
N PHE A 242 21.14 0.38 -9.08
CA PHE A 242 20.46 -0.91 -8.91
C PHE A 242 21.08 -1.82 -7.83
N GLN A 243 22.29 -1.50 -7.36
CA GLN A 243 22.97 -2.27 -6.30
C GLN A 243 22.43 -1.95 -4.91
N ASP A 244 21.99 -0.71 -4.68
CA ASP A 244 21.62 -0.19 -3.36
C ASP A 244 20.16 0.30 -3.28
N TYR A 245 19.50 0.50 -4.42
CA TYR A 245 18.17 1.11 -4.49
C TYR A 245 17.21 0.31 -5.34
N ALA A 246 15.96 0.25 -4.90
CA ALA A 246 14.87 -0.43 -5.57
C ALA A 246 13.74 0.53 -5.97
N CYS A 247 13.17 0.28 -7.16
CA CYS A 247 11.98 0.94 -7.64
C CYS A 247 10.94 -0.10 -8.02
N SER A 248 9.76 -0.06 -7.43
CA SER A 248 8.73 -1.07 -7.65
C SER A 248 8.16 -1.14 -9.07
N PHE A 249 8.53 -0.20 -9.95
CA PHE A 249 8.20 -0.31 -11.37
C PHE A 249 9.02 -1.38 -12.09
N PHE A 250 10.23 -1.70 -11.59
CA PHE A 250 11.12 -2.69 -12.19
C PHE A 250 11.11 -3.99 -11.38
N GLN A 251 10.34 -4.97 -11.84
CA GLN A 251 10.20 -6.28 -11.22
C GLN A 251 10.38 -7.37 -12.27
N GLU A 252 11.28 -8.32 -12.03
CA GLU A 252 11.62 -9.38 -13.00
C GLU A 252 10.44 -10.30 -13.32
N SER A 253 9.52 -10.49 -12.38
CA SER A 253 8.42 -11.45 -12.47
C SER A 253 7.19 -10.96 -13.23
N ILE A 254 7.14 -9.69 -13.66
CA ILE A 254 5.97 -9.12 -14.35
C ILE A 254 6.02 -9.27 -15.87
N GLY A 255 4.87 -9.10 -16.51
CA GLY A 255 4.75 -9.03 -17.98
C GLY A 255 4.74 -10.38 -18.68
N LYS A 256 4.29 -11.44 -18.00
CA LYS A 256 4.11 -12.79 -18.54
C LYS A 256 2.62 -13.17 -18.57
N PRO A 257 2.20 -14.10 -19.45
CA PRO A 257 0.87 -14.70 -19.36
C PRO A 257 0.67 -15.37 -17.99
N ILE A 258 -0.56 -15.44 -17.53
CA ILE A 258 -0.92 -16.21 -16.34
C ILE A 258 -1.78 -17.40 -16.80
N ASP A 259 -1.35 -18.60 -16.47
CA ASP A 259 -2.15 -19.81 -16.63
C ASP A 259 -3.18 -19.89 -15.49
N THR A 260 -4.44 -19.61 -15.82
CA THR A 260 -5.52 -19.63 -14.85
C THR A 260 -5.87 -21.03 -14.34
N SER A 261 -5.39 -22.09 -14.97
CA SER A 261 -5.53 -23.46 -14.45
C SER A 261 -4.62 -23.72 -13.24
N ILE A 262 -3.52 -22.98 -13.14
CA ILE A 262 -2.54 -23.08 -12.05
C ILE A 262 -2.70 -21.92 -11.06
N ASP A 263 -2.90 -20.70 -11.56
CA ASP A 263 -2.99 -19.47 -10.77
C ASP A 263 -4.24 -18.66 -11.14
N ASN A 264 -5.37 -19.04 -10.53
CA ASN A 264 -6.64 -18.33 -10.66
C ASN A 264 -6.96 -17.45 -9.44
N GLN A 265 -5.95 -17.04 -8.68
CA GLN A 265 -6.16 -16.29 -7.44
C GLN A 265 -6.53 -14.83 -7.70
N ASN A 266 -7.36 -14.29 -6.80
CA ASN A 266 -7.52 -12.86 -6.64
C ASN A 266 -6.43 -12.33 -5.71
N TRP A 267 -5.45 -11.63 -6.26
CA TRP A 267 -4.34 -11.03 -5.50
C TRP A 267 -4.71 -9.77 -4.72
N CYS A 268 -5.92 -9.22 -4.94
CA CYS A 268 -6.44 -8.15 -4.09
C CYS A 268 -6.89 -8.71 -2.74
N GLY A 269 -6.42 -8.13 -1.64
CA GLY A 269 -6.71 -8.59 -0.29
C GLY A 269 -8.15 -8.36 0.20
N ALA A 270 -9.05 -7.76 -0.62
CA ALA A 270 -10.43 -7.51 -0.21
C ALA A 270 -11.15 -8.83 0.17
N GLY A 271 -11.76 -8.85 1.35
CA GLY A 271 -12.37 -10.04 1.95
C GLY A 271 -11.41 -10.89 2.80
N LYS A 272 -10.13 -10.95 2.44
CA LYS A 272 -9.07 -11.52 3.29
C LYS A 272 -8.58 -10.51 4.35
N MET A 273 -8.68 -9.22 4.05
CA MET A 273 -8.44 -8.11 4.97
C MET A 273 -9.73 -7.80 5.77
N LEU A 274 -9.58 -7.03 6.84
CA LEU A 274 -10.69 -6.44 7.59
C LEU A 274 -10.40 -4.96 7.82
N ALA A 275 -11.39 -4.09 7.61
CA ALA A 275 -11.29 -2.70 8.03
C ALA A 275 -12.43 -2.33 8.97
N VAL A 276 -12.14 -1.48 9.97
CA VAL A 276 -13.09 -1.03 10.99
C VAL A 276 -13.14 0.48 10.97
N ASP A 277 -14.34 1.07 10.87
CA ASP A 277 -14.55 2.51 10.93
C ASP A 277 -14.91 3.02 12.34
N ALA A 278 -15.07 4.33 12.46
CA ALA A 278 -15.42 5.00 13.73
C ALA A 278 -16.83 4.66 14.25
N ALA A 279 -17.71 4.15 13.38
CA ALA A 279 -19.04 3.66 13.77
C ALA A 279 -19.03 2.17 14.18
N GLY A 280 -17.89 1.50 14.10
CA GLY A 280 -17.74 0.07 14.38
C GLY A 280 -18.19 -0.85 13.26
N ASN A 281 -18.38 -0.34 12.05
CA ASN A 281 -18.71 -1.17 10.90
C ASN A 281 -17.47 -1.90 10.37
N PHE A 282 -17.66 -3.13 9.91
CA PHE A 282 -16.67 -3.96 9.26
C PHE A 282 -16.80 -3.90 7.74
N TYR A 283 -15.65 -3.76 7.07
CA TYR A 283 -15.53 -3.72 5.62
C TYR A 283 -14.54 -4.76 5.11
N PRO A 284 -14.70 -5.29 3.89
CA PRO A 284 -13.75 -6.24 3.30
C PRO A 284 -12.36 -5.63 3.04
N CYS A 285 -12.27 -4.32 2.90
CA CYS A 285 -11.08 -3.47 2.99
C CYS A 285 -11.51 -1.99 3.05
N THR A 286 -10.56 -1.09 3.29
CA THR A 286 -10.80 0.36 3.42
C THR A 286 -11.45 1.02 2.20
N ARG A 287 -11.25 0.47 1.01
CA ARG A 287 -11.81 0.99 -0.26
C ARG A 287 -13.32 0.77 -0.39
N PHE A 288 -13.94 -0.01 0.49
CA PHE A 288 -15.41 -0.21 0.54
C PHE A 288 -16.11 0.64 1.59
N ALA A 289 -15.37 1.44 2.37
CA ALA A 289 -15.95 2.40 3.29
C ALA A 289 -16.56 3.60 2.55
N ALA A 290 -17.57 4.22 3.15
CA ALA A 290 -18.34 5.31 2.52
C ALA A 290 -17.46 6.47 2.01
N TYR A 291 -16.42 6.83 2.77
CA TYR A 291 -15.54 7.94 2.42
C TYR A 291 -14.49 7.61 1.34
N SER A 292 -14.46 6.36 0.85
CA SER A 292 -13.57 5.91 -0.23
C SER A 292 -14.30 5.70 -1.56
N LEU A 293 -15.64 5.76 -1.59
CA LEU A 293 -16.47 5.50 -2.77
C LEU A 293 -17.05 6.81 -3.31
N ARG A 294 -16.97 7.01 -4.63
CA ARG A 294 -17.43 8.20 -5.32
C ARG A 294 -18.89 8.09 -5.76
N SER A 295 -19.31 6.90 -6.17
CA SER A 295 -20.61 6.69 -6.84
C SER A 295 -21.45 5.55 -6.24
N LYS A 296 -20.86 4.67 -5.45
CA LYS A 296 -21.52 3.48 -4.89
C LYS A 296 -21.74 3.62 -3.38
N LYS A 297 -22.70 2.83 -2.89
CA LYS A 297 -22.90 2.68 -1.45
C LYS A 297 -21.81 1.81 -0.84
N PRO A 298 -21.42 2.03 0.44
CA PRO A 298 -20.45 1.20 1.13
C PRO A 298 -20.94 -0.25 1.25
N ILE A 299 -19.99 -1.20 1.27
CA ILE A 299 -20.31 -2.60 1.51
C ILE A 299 -19.88 -2.95 2.92
N ILE A 300 -20.83 -2.88 3.85
CA ILE A 300 -20.66 -3.25 5.25
C ILE A 300 -20.87 -4.75 5.38
N ILE A 301 -19.83 -5.47 5.79
CA ILE A 301 -19.86 -6.94 5.98
C ILE A 301 -20.16 -7.36 7.43
N GLY A 302 -20.41 -6.40 8.31
CA GLY A 302 -20.74 -6.65 9.72
C GLY A 302 -20.46 -5.42 10.58
N ASN A 303 -20.48 -5.60 11.88
CA ASN A 303 -20.11 -4.57 12.85
C ASN A 303 -19.63 -5.18 14.17
N VAL A 304 -19.12 -4.33 15.08
CA VAL A 304 -18.53 -4.76 16.36
C VAL A 304 -19.52 -5.43 17.31
N HIS A 305 -20.83 -5.32 17.11
CA HIS A 305 -21.88 -5.90 17.96
C HIS A 305 -22.44 -7.20 17.39
N ASP A 306 -22.69 -7.24 16.08
CA ASP A 306 -23.34 -8.36 15.41
C ASP A 306 -22.31 -9.33 14.78
N GLY A 307 -21.06 -8.92 14.70
CA GLY A 307 -19.97 -9.67 14.06
C GLY A 307 -20.00 -9.61 12.54
N ILE A 308 -19.25 -10.51 11.89
CA ILE A 308 -19.13 -10.61 10.44
C ILE A 308 -20.33 -11.40 9.88
N ASP A 309 -20.99 -10.83 8.87
CA ASP A 309 -22.03 -11.51 8.07
C ASP A 309 -21.36 -12.28 6.93
N GLU A 310 -21.26 -13.59 7.09
CA GLU A 310 -20.63 -14.49 6.11
C GLU A 310 -21.27 -14.40 4.72
N ASN A 311 -22.58 -14.14 4.62
CA ASN A 311 -23.25 -14.04 3.33
C ASN A 311 -22.80 -12.78 2.57
N LYS A 312 -22.49 -11.70 3.29
CA LYS A 312 -21.93 -10.48 2.70
C LYS A 312 -20.43 -10.59 2.39
N LEU A 313 -19.69 -11.38 3.17
CA LEU A 313 -18.27 -11.64 2.95
C LEU A 313 -18.03 -12.63 1.80
N ARG A 314 -18.86 -13.64 1.66
CA ARG A 314 -18.71 -14.73 0.67
C ARG A 314 -18.43 -14.28 -0.76
N PRO A 315 -19.10 -13.24 -1.33
CA PRO A 315 -18.78 -12.75 -2.68
C PRO A 315 -17.33 -12.36 -2.86
N PHE A 316 -16.71 -11.78 -1.84
CA PHE A 316 -15.28 -11.37 -1.88
C PHE A 316 -14.34 -12.57 -1.81
N LEU A 317 -14.66 -13.57 -0.99
CA LEU A 317 -13.85 -14.79 -0.87
C LEU A 317 -13.97 -15.70 -2.11
N ALA A 318 -15.08 -15.60 -2.84
CA ALA A 318 -15.32 -16.34 -4.08
C ALA A 318 -14.71 -15.67 -5.33
N LEU A 319 -14.17 -14.45 -5.20
CA LEU A 319 -13.53 -13.75 -6.31
C LEU A 319 -12.23 -14.43 -6.69
N ASP A 320 -12.12 -14.73 -7.96
CA ASP A 320 -10.90 -15.18 -8.59
C ASP A 320 -10.67 -14.40 -9.91
N ARG A 321 -9.59 -14.73 -10.61
CA ARG A 321 -9.23 -14.06 -11.84
C ARG A 321 -10.27 -14.27 -12.94
N THR A 322 -10.78 -15.50 -13.09
CA THR A 322 -11.73 -15.86 -14.17
C THR A 322 -13.13 -15.30 -13.90
N THR A 323 -13.60 -15.32 -12.67
CA THR A 323 -14.93 -14.82 -12.31
C THR A 323 -15.05 -13.30 -12.41
N GLN A 324 -13.95 -12.56 -12.33
CA GLN A 324 -13.97 -11.11 -12.33
C GLN A 324 -13.54 -10.49 -13.67
N SER A 325 -12.64 -11.15 -14.40
CA SER A 325 -11.97 -10.54 -15.55
C SER A 325 -12.70 -10.80 -16.86
N PRO A 326 -12.78 -9.81 -17.78
CA PRO A 326 -13.21 -10.06 -19.15
C PRO A 326 -12.19 -10.96 -19.87
N GLN A 327 -12.63 -11.60 -20.96
CA GLN A 327 -11.81 -12.58 -21.70
C GLN A 327 -10.47 -12.01 -22.18
N GLU A 328 -10.43 -10.74 -22.55
CA GLU A 328 -9.20 -10.04 -22.93
C GLU A 328 -8.16 -9.97 -21.82
N CYS A 329 -8.59 -9.88 -20.55
CA CYS A 329 -7.70 -9.90 -19.39
C CYS A 329 -7.23 -11.31 -19.04
N ILE A 330 -8.10 -12.33 -19.25
CA ILE A 330 -7.75 -13.74 -19.04
C ILE A 330 -6.68 -14.17 -20.03
N ASN A 331 -6.83 -13.78 -21.30
CA ASN A 331 -5.91 -14.14 -22.39
C ASN A 331 -4.74 -13.13 -22.55
N CYS A 332 -4.55 -12.23 -21.60
CA CYS A 332 -3.53 -11.18 -21.74
C CYS A 332 -2.11 -11.75 -21.63
N GLU A 333 -1.30 -11.52 -22.66
CA GLU A 333 0.10 -11.98 -22.73
C GLU A 333 1.02 -11.37 -21.67
N VAL A 334 0.63 -10.22 -21.09
CA VAL A 334 1.40 -9.50 -20.07
C VAL A 334 0.65 -9.40 -18.75
N ALA A 335 -0.13 -10.39 -18.41
CA ALA A 335 -1.06 -10.37 -17.29
C ALA A 335 -0.40 -10.31 -15.92
N SER A 336 0.79 -10.91 -15.74
CA SER A 336 1.48 -10.92 -14.45
C SER A 336 1.92 -9.51 -14.04
N GLY A 337 1.75 -9.17 -12.77
CA GLY A 337 2.02 -7.83 -12.25
C GLY A 337 0.97 -6.77 -12.64
N CYS A 338 -0.10 -7.13 -13.37
CA CYS A 338 -1.20 -6.23 -13.62
C CYS A 338 -2.04 -6.06 -12.36
N ALA A 339 -1.84 -4.95 -11.67
CA ALA A 339 -2.57 -4.63 -10.46
C ALA A 339 -4.01 -4.19 -10.74
N TRP A 340 -4.90 -4.44 -9.80
CA TRP A 340 -6.24 -3.86 -9.76
C TRP A 340 -6.70 -3.64 -8.33
N CYS A 341 -7.70 -2.78 -8.18
CA CYS A 341 -8.33 -2.52 -6.88
C CYS A 341 -9.80 -2.95 -6.92
N GLN A 342 -10.20 -3.85 -6.03
CA GLN A 342 -11.59 -4.33 -5.95
C GLN A 342 -12.58 -3.21 -5.61
N GLY A 343 -12.18 -2.28 -4.74
CA GLY A 343 -13.01 -1.11 -4.43
C GLY A 343 -13.21 -0.20 -5.64
N GLU A 344 -12.17 0.03 -6.45
CA GLU A 344 -12.29 0.78 -7.70
C GLU A 344 -13.10 0.00 -8.74
N ASN A 345 -12.90 -1.31 -8.88
CA ASN A 345 -13.73 -2.14 -9.76
C ASN A 345 -15.22 -2.03 -9.42
N TYR A 346 -15.55 -2.07 -8.13
CA TYR A 346 -16.92 -1.90 -7.64
C TYR A 346 -17.46 -0.50 -7.92
N ASP A 347 -16.69 0.54 -7.60
CA ASP A 347 -17.11 1.93 -7.74
C ASP A 347 -17.30 2.34 -9.22
N ALA A 348 -16.44 1.85 -10.11
CA ALA A 348 -16.50 2.10 -11.56
C ALA A 348 -17.50 1.19 -12.31
N ALA A 349 -18.00 0.11 -11.69
CA ALA A 349 -18.91 -0.83 -12.35
C ALA A 349 -20.25 -0.18 -12.71
N ASN A 350 -20.82 -0.56 -13.85
CA ASN A 350 -22.14 -0.10 -14.29
C ASN A 350 -23.27 -0.57 -13.37
N THR A 351 -23.08 -1.68 -12.68
CA THR A 351 -24.03 -2.27 -11.73
C THR A 351 -23.37 -2.42 -10.35
N SER A 352 -24.16 -2.67 -9.30
CA SER A 352 -23.65 -2.90 -7.95
C SER A 352 -23.09 -4.32 -7.83
N THR A 353 -21.96 -4.59 -8.50
CA THR A 353 -21.30 -5.90 -8.51
C THR A 353 -19.81 -5.78 -8.19
N VAL A 354 -19.25 -6.79 -7.53
CA VAL A 354 -17.81 -6.97 -7.34
C VAL A 354 -17.18 -7.87 -8.41
N TYR A 355 -17.97 -8.42 -9.32
CA TYR A 355 -17.56 -9.35 -10.38
C TYR A 355 -17.27 -8.66 -11.73
N GLN A 356 -16.98 -7.35 -11.70
CA GLN A 356 -16.59 -6.58 -12.88
C GLN A 356 -15.22 -5.95 -12.64
N ARG A 357 -14.31 -6.06 -13.62
CA ARG A 357 -12.98 -5.47 -13.55
C ARG A 357 -12.94 -4.16 -14.33
N ALA A 358 -12.45 -3.09 -13.70
CA ALA A 358 -12.09 -1.85 -14.36
C ALA A 358 -10.77 -2.02 -15.12
N THR A 359 -10.69 -1.52 -16.35
CA THR A 359 -9.53 -1.69 -17.25
C THR A 359 -8.84 -0.37 -17.62
N ALA A 360 -9.20 0.75 -16.97
CA ALA A 360 -8.61 2.06 -17.25
C ALA A 360 -7.09 2.09 -17.16
N ILE A 361 -6.52 1.32 -16.23
CA ILE A 361 -5.05 1.22 -16.03
C ILE A 361 -4.33 0.31 -17.05
N CYS A 362 -5.05 -0.38 -17.94
CA CYS A 362 -4.48 -1.39 -18.85
C CYS A 362 -3.32 -0.84 -19.71
N LYS A 363 -3.49 0.35 -20.29
CA LYS A 363 -2.44 0.99 -21.11
C LYS A 363 -1.18 1.28 -20.29
N MET A 364 -1.35 1.75 -19.05
CA MET A 364 -0.24 2.06 -18.15
C MET A 364 0.51 0.80 -17.75
N HIS A 365 -0.19 -0.32 -17.47
CA HIS A 365 0.47 -1.59 -17.19
C HIS A 365 1.28 -2.09 -18.39
N LYS A 366 0.72 -2.07 -19.61
CA LYS A 366 1.43 -2.47 -20.82
C LYS A 366 2.68 -1.62 -21.08
N ALA A 367 2.59 -0.30 -20.87
CA ALA A 367 3.73 0.61 -20.94
C ALA A 367 4.80 0.28 -19.89
N ARG A 368 4.38 0.04 -18.65
CA ARG A 368 5.29 -0.41 -17.58
C ARG A 368 6.03 -1.70 -17.97
N VAL A 369 5.32 -2.69 -18.52
CA VAL A 369 5.94 -3.97 -18.92
C VAL A 369 7.00 -3.76 -19.99
N ARG A 370 6.76 -2.91 -21.02
CA ARG A 370 7.75 -2.62 -22.05
C ARG A 370 9.01 -1.98 -21.46
N ALA A 371 8.85 -0.98 -20.59
CA ALA A 371 9.98 -0.35 -19.91
C ALA A 371 10.70 -1.31 -18.94
N ASN A 372 9.95 -2.17 -18.24
CA ASN A 372 10.50 -3.18 -17.35
C ASN A 372 11.36 -4.21 -18.13
N ASN A 373 10.89 -4.67 -19.29
CA ASN A 373 11.66 -5.57 -20.15
C ASN A 373 12.93 -4.88 -20.67
N TYR A 374 12.86 -3.60 -21.04
CA TYR A 374 14.02 -2.79 -21.40
C TYR A 374 15.05 -2.75 -20.26
N TYR A 375 14.61 -2.42 -19.04
CA TYR A 375 15.47 -2.35 -17.85
C TYR A 375 16.21 -3.66 -17.61
N TRP A 376 15.52 -4.78 -17.52
CA TRP A 376 16.14 -6.06 -17.21
C TRP A 376 17.05 -6.56 -18.33
N ASN A 377 16.69 -6.36 -19.59
CA ASN A 377 17.54 -6.72 -20.73
C ASN A 377 18.85 -5.92 -20.72
N LYS A 378 18.78 -4.59 -20.55
CA LYS A 378 19.96 -3.71 -20.48
C LYS A 378 20.83 -4.06 -19.26
N LEU A 379 20.22 -4.27 -18.10
CA LEU A 379 20.95 -4.63 -16.88
C LEU A 379 21.68 -5.95 -17.03
N PHE A 380 21.02 -7.00 -17.53
CA PHE A 380 21.64 -8.30 -17.71
C PHE A 380 22.75 -8.27 -18.75
N GLN A 381 22.59 -7.55 -19.84
CA GLN A 381 23.65 -7.36 -20.82
C GLN A 381 24.88 -6.69 -20.17
N LYS A 382 24.70 -5.60 -19.43
CA LYS A 382 25.80 -4.94 -18.70
C LYS A 382 26.50 -5.87 -17.72
N LEU A 383 25.75 -6.63 -16.94
CA LEU A 383 26.29 -7.58 -15.97
C LEU A 383 27.04 -8.74 -16.63
N GLU A 384 26.60 -9.20 -17.82
CA GLU A 384 27.32 -10.20 -18.62
C GLU A 384 28.66 -9.66 -19.13
N GLU A 385 28.66 -8.44 -19.69
CA GLU A 385 29.85 -7.75 -20.15
C GLU A 385 30.89 -7.51 -19.02
N GLU A 386 30.41 -7.28 -17.80
CA GLU A 386 31.23 -7.12 -16.59
C GLU A 386 31.61 -8.45 -15.90
N GLY A 387 31.05 -9.59 -16.35
CA GLY A 387 31.26 -10.90 -15.72
C GLY A 387 30.67 -11.03 -14.33
N LYS A 388 29.64 -10.25 -14.01
CA LYS A 388 29.01 -10.16 -12.66
C LYS A 388 27.61 -10.75 -12.59
N ARG A 389 27.09 -11.31 -13.67
CA ARG A 389 25.70 -11.77 -13.75
C ARG A 389 25.36 -12.84 -12.72
N GLU A 390 26.20 -13.88 -12.62
CA GLU A 390 25.96 -14.98 -11.67
C GLU A 390 25.99 -14.52 -10.21
N GLU A 391 26.90 -13.60 -9.88
CA GLU A 391 26.98 -12.99 -8.54
C GLU A 391 25.72 -12.18 -8.22
N PHE A 392 25.25 -11.37 -9.17
CA PHE A 392 24.04 -10.58 -9.03
C PHE A 392 22.82 -11.47 -8.83
N GLU A 393 22.61 -12.48 -9.69
CA GLU A 393 21.47 -13.39 -9.60
C GLU A 393 21.49 -14.19 -8.29
N SER A 394 22.67 -14.58 -7.79
CA SER A 394 22.80 -15.26 -6.50
C SER A 394 22.37 -14.37 -5.34
N LYS A 395 22.82 -13.11 -5.32
CA LYS A 395 22.42 -12.12 -4.29
C LYS A 395 20.91 -11.79 -4.40
N HIS A 396 20.41 -11.61 -5.62
CA HIS A 396 19.02 -11.25 -5.86
C HIS A 396 18.04 -12.39 -5.50
N LYS A 397 18.44 -13.65 -5.71
CA LYS A 397 17.67 -14.82 -5.24
C LYS A 397 17.67 -14.93 -3.72
N GLN A 398 18.77 -14.58 -3.05
CA GLN A 398 18.84 -14.54 -1.60
C GLN A 398 17.97 -13.43 -1.00
N THR A 399 17.97 -12.23 -1.61
CA THR A 399 17.14 -11.10 -1.18
C THR A 399 15.65 -11.32 -1.47
N ASN A 400 15.30 -12.01 -2.55
CA ASN A 400 13.91 -12.42 -2.84
C ASN A 400 13.44 -13.62 -2.00
N GLN A 401 14.35 -14.33 -1.33
CA GLN A 401 14.07 -15.35 -0.32
C GLN A 401 14.15 -14.79 1.12
N GLU A 402 14.77 -13.63 1.29
CA GLU A 402 14.65 -12.80 2.49
C GLU A 402 13.58 -11.76 2.19
N PRO A 403 12.41 -11.94 2.70
CA PRO A 403 11.27 -11.07 2.46
C PRO A 403 11.47 -9.72 3.16
N CYS A 404 11.21 -8.59 2.48
CA CYS A 404 11.28 -7.21 3.02
C CYS A 404 10.29 -6.95 4.16
#